data_6f46785a0a5172ec22d7a0dd0d7aaefb
#
_entry.id   6f46785a0a5172ec22d7a0dd0d7aaefb
#
_cell.length_a   1.000
_cell.length_b   1.000
_cell.length_c   1.000
_cell.angle_alpha   90.00
_cell.angle_beta   90.00
_cell.angle_gamma   90.00
#
_symmetry.space_group_name_H-M   'P 1'
#
loop_
_entity.id
_entity.type
_entity.pdbx_description
1 polymer ?
#
loop_
_entity_poly.entity_id
_entity_poly.type
_entity_poly.pdbx_seq_one_letter_code
_entity_poly.pdbx_strand_id
1 'polypeptide(L)'
;VHSAVLLIEFGSIILGLGLLGRFAARFSFSPIPLYLLAGLAFGEGGLLPLGASEEFVATGAEIGVILLLLMLGLEYTASDLVSNLKAHYPAGLVDCALNAVPGAAAALLLGWGPVAAVVLAGVTWISSSGVIAKVLGDLGRVGNRETPVILSVLVLEDLAMAVYLPIVTALVAGVGLAAGSVTLAIALGVAGLVLFAAVRYGRVISRFVSSDDPEKLLLVVLGLTILVAGVAQQLQVSAAVGAFLVGIALSGEAAEGAHTLLSPLRDLFAAIFFVFFGLHTDPASIPPVLLPALALAAVTAATKIATGYWAAQRAGISVKGRWRAGGALVARGEFSIVIAGLAVTAGIEPSLGPLATAYVLILVVLGPLTARYTEPLAARWARRRGPLDGGTAEPLPEARHQAPVGD
;
A
#
# COMPACT_ATOMS: atom_id res chain seq x y z
N VAL A 1 25.41 -25.85 -17.00
CA VAL A 1 25.93 -25.31 -15.72
C VAL A 1 25.14 -24.07 -15.29
N HIS A 2 24.83 -23.15 -16.22
CA HIS A 2 24.12 -21.88 -15.90
C HIS A 2 22.69 -22.10 -15.33
N SER A 3 21.92 -23.05 -15.87
CA SER A 3 20.56 -23.34 -15.40
C SER A 3 20.51 -23.96 -13.99
N ALA A 4 21.49 -24.78 -13.62
CA ALA A 4 21.55 -25.40 -12.30
C ALA A 4 21.87 -24.37 -11.20
N VAL A 5 22.78 -23.42 -11.46
CA VAL A 5 23.12 -22.34 -10.53
C VAL A 5 21.92 -21.44 -10.31
N LEU A 6 21.22 -21.06 -11.38
CA LEU A 6 20.01 -20.24 -11.30
C LEU A 6 18.91 -20.93 -10.48
N LEU A 7 18.70 -22.25 -10.66
CA LEU A 7 17.72 -22.99 -9.86
C LEU A 7 18.12 -23.07 -8.38
N ILE A 8 19.41 -23.21 -8.07
CA ILE A 8 19.92 -23.26 -6.70
C ILE A 8 19.72 -21.88 -6.04
N GLU A 9 20.12 -20.80 -6.71
CA GLU A 9 19.96 -19.44 -6.17
C GLU A 9 18.48 -19.11 -5.96
N PHE A 10 17.64 -19.30 -6.97
CA PHE A 10 16.22 -19.01 -6.89
C PHE A 10 15.50 -19.87 -5.85
N GLY A 11 15.80 -21.17 -5.81
CA GLY A 11 15.26 -22.06 -4.78
C GLY A 11 15.69 -21.64 -3.38
N SER A 12 16.95 -21.19 -3.21
CA SER A 12 17.47 -20.69 -1.94
C SER A 12 16.79 -19.40 -1.52
N ILE A 13 16.51 -18.47 -2.45
CA ILE A 13 15.77 -17.24 -2.18
C ILE A 13 14.37 -17.58 -1.69
N ILE A 14 13.61 -18.40 -2.43
CA ILE A 14 12.24 -18.75 -2.04
C ILE A 14 12.21 -19.47 -0.70
N LEU A 15 13.10 -20.41 -0.46
CA LEU A 15 13.20 -21.13 0.80
C LEU A 15 13.53 -20.17 1.95
N GLY A 16 14.51 -19.28 1.74
CA GLY A 16 14.90 -18.26 2.70
C GLY A 16 13.74 -17.33 3.05
N LEU A 17 12.98 -16.87 2.03
CA LEU A 17 11.78 -16.04 2.24
C LEU A 17 10.71 -16.79 3.02
N GLY A 18 10.48 -18.08 2.72
CA GLY A 18 9.55 -18.91 3.48
C GLY A 18 9.95 -19.06 4.95
N LEU A 19 11.25 -19.25 5.23
CA LEU A 19 11.78 -19.32 6.60
C LEU A 19 11.67 -17.98 7.33
N LEU A 20 11.99 -16.87 6.67
CA LEU A 20 11.82 -15.51 7.21
C LEU A 20 10.34 -15.20 7.48
N GLY A 21 9.44 -15.57 6.58
CA GLY A 21 8.00 -15.44 6.77
C GLY A 21 7.50 -16.24 7.98
N ARG A 22 7.97 -17.47 8.14
CA ARG A 22 7.67 -18.32 9.31
C ARG A 22 8.20 -17.71 10.61
N PHE A 23 9.40 -17.16 10.57
CA PHE A 23 10.00 -16.46 11.71
C PHE A 23 9.16 -15.21 12.07
N ALA A 24 8.82 -14.37 11.10
CA ALA A 24 7.97 -13.20 11.31
C ALA A 24 6.62 -13.56 11.94
N ALA A 25 5.96 -14.61 11.42
CA ALA A 25 4.68 -15.08 11.92
C ALA A 25 4.73 -15.50 13.40
N ARG A 26 5.85 -16.09 13.86
CA ARG A 26 6.05 -16.48 15.27
C ARG A 26 5.97 -15.30 16.23
N PHE A 27 6.35 -14.10 15.78
CA PHE A 27 6.33 -12.86 16.57
C PHE A 27 5.16 -11.94 16.21
N SER A 28 4.23 -12.40 15.36
CA SER A 28 3.10 -11.59 14.85
C SER A 28 3.56 -10.29 14.17
N PHE A 29 4.70 -10.35 13.44
CA PHE A 29 5.20 -9.27 12.60
C PHE A 29 4.88 -9.50 11.13
N SER A 30 4.74 -8.39 10.37
CA SER A 30 4.75 -8.47 8.91
C SER A 30 6.11 -8.98 8.42
N PRO A 31 6.17 -9.91 7.44
CA PRO A 31 7.44 -10.39 6.91
C PRO A 31 8.17 -9.38 6.00
N ILE A 32 7.48 -8.32 5.54
CA ILE A 32 8.01 -7.32 4.60
C ILE A 32 9.35 -6.72 5.05
N PRO A 33 9.53 -6.27 6.32
CA PRO A 33 10.82 -5.77 6.77
C PRO A 33 11.95 -6.78 6.63
N LEU A 34 11.67 -8.07 6.90
CA LEU A 34 12.68 -9.12 6.78
C LEU A 34 13.05 -9.40 5.33
N TYR A 35 12.09 -9.30 4.40
CA TYR A 35 12.35 -9.45 2.97
C TYR A 35 13.23 -8.31 2.44
N LEU A 36 12.94 -7.07 2.83
CA LEU A 36 13.78 -5.91 2.50
C LEU A 36 15.19 -6.04 3.07
N LEU A 37 15.32 -6.44 4.35
CA LEU A 37 16.61 -6.68 4.98
C LEU A 37 17.38 -7.83 4.34
N ALA A 38 16.70 -8.90 3.93
CA ALA A 38 17.33 -9.97 3.16
C ALA A 38 17.85 -9.44 1.81
N GLY A 39 17.06 -8.65 1.09
CA GLY A 39 17.51 -7.98 -0.12
C GLY A 39 18.75 -7.12 0.11
N LEU A 40 18.77 -6.28 1.14
CA LEU A 40 19.93 -5.47 1.52
C LEU A 40 21.16 -6.32 1.88
N ALA A 41 20.97 -7.48 2.52
CA ALA A 41 22.08 -8.36 2.89
C ALA A 41 22.70 -9.10 1.70
N PHE A 42 21.92 -9.41 0.66
CA PHE A 42 22.32 -10.18 -0.52
C PHE A 42 22.45 -9.32 -1.79
N GLY A 43 22.25 -7.99 -1.70
CA GLY A 43 22.36 -7.05 -2.79
C GLY A 43 23.75 -6.47 -3.01
N GLU A 44 23.84 -5.48 -3.89
CA GLU A 44 25.06 -4.72 -4.16
C GLU A 44 25.60 -4.09 -2.87
N GLY A 45 26.85 -4.35 -2.55
CA GLY A 45 27.45 -3.89 -1.28
C GLY A 45 27.06 -4.71 -0.05
N GLY A 46 26.23 -5.74 -0.19
CA GLY A 46 25.82 -6.64 0.88
C GLY A 46 26.84 -7.77 1.20
N LEU A 47 26.44 -8.70 2.08
CA LEU A 47 27.31 -9.78 2.58
C LEU A 47 27.67 -10.82 1.51
N LEU A 48 26.73 -11.16 0.62
CA LEU A 48 26.87 -12.19 -0.43
C LEU A 48 26.05 -11.75 -1.65
N PRO A 49 26.62 -10.98 -2.60
CA PRO A 49 25.90 -10.52 -3.77
C PRO A 49 25.43 -11.68 -4.66
N LEU A 50 24.16 -11.69 -5.01
CA LEU A 50 23.53 -12.63 -5.94
C LEU A 50 23.62 -12.05 -7.36
N GLY A 51 24.17 -12.78 -8.31
CA GLY A 51 24.40 -12.27 -9.67
C GLY A 51 23.66 -13.01 -10.77
N ALA A 52 23.44 -14.33 -10.61
CA ALA A 52 22.92 -15.16 -11.72
C ALA A 52 21.39 -15.09 -11.88
N SER A 53 20.67 -14.66 -10.86
CA SER A 53 19.19 -14.63 -10.85
C SER A 53 18.58 -13.21 -10.94
N GLU A 54 19.39 -12.18 -11.16
CA GLU A 54 18.97 -10.76 -11.11
C GLU A 54 17.84 -10.45 -12.10
N GLU A 55 17.99 -10.84 -13.38
CA GLU A 55 16.96 -10.59 -14.40
C GLU A 55 15.64 -11.34 -14.08
N PHE A 56 15.74 -12.55 -13.54
CA PHE A 56 14.58 -13.33 -13.15
C PHE A 56 13.87 -12.70 -11.92
N VAL A 57 14.65 -12.24 -10.94
CA VAL A 57 14.13 -11.56 -9.75
C VAL A 57 13.48 -10.22 -10.13
N ALA A 58 14.08 -9.48 -11.10
CA ALA A 58 13.51 -8.26 -11.65
C ALA A 58 12.13 -8.51 -12.30
N THR A 59 12.04 -9.50 -13.18
CA THR A 59 10.77 -9.87 -13.81
C THR A 59 9.74 -10.35 -12.78
N GLY A 60 10.18 -11.13 -11.79
CA GLY A 60 9.33 -11.57 -10.69
C GLY A 60 8.81 -10.41 -9.84
N ALA A 61 9.63 -9.38 -9.64
CA ALA A 61 9.25 -8.17 -8.92
C ALA A 61 8.18 -7.37 -9.69
N GLU A 62 8.31 -7.22 -11.02
CA GLU A 62 7.27 -6.59 -11.85
C GLU A 62 5.94 -7.34 -11.77
N ILE A 63 5.97 -8.67 -11.87
CA ILE A 63 4.76 -9.50 -11.69
C ILE A 63 4.20 -9.31 -10.27
N GLY A 64 5.05 -9.19 -9.26
CA GLY A 64 4.66 -8.92 -7.89
C GLY A 64 3.85 -7.63 -7.73
N VAL A 65 4.32 -6.54 -8.31
CA VAL A 65 3.61 -5.25 -8.31
C VAL A 65 2.27 -5.37 -9.05
N ILE A 66 2.27 -6.00 -10.23
CA ILE A 66 1.04 -6.22 -11.01
C ILE A 66 0.01 -7.00 -10.20
N LEU A 67 0.42 -8.08 -9.54
CA LEU A 67 -0.48 -8.90 -8.71
C LEU A 67 -0.95 -8.16 -7.45
N LEU A 68 -0.08 -7.40 -6.80
CA LEU A 68 -0.46 -6.56 -5.64
C LEU A 68 -1.57 -5.59 -6.01
N LEU A 69 -1.43 -4.90 -7.15
CA LEU A 69 -2.40 -3.93 -7.61
C LEU A 69 -3.69 -4.56 -8.15
N LEU A 70 -3.57 -5.69 -8.84
CA LEU A 70 -4.75 -6.48 -9.24
C LEU A 70 -5.58 -6.86 -8.02
N MET A 71 -4.94 -7.46 -7.01
CA MET A 71 -5.62 -7.92 -5.79
C MET A 71 -6.29 -6.78 -5.05
N LEU A 72 -5.63 -5.62 -4.99
CA LEU A 72 -6.23 -4.42 -4.45
C LEU A 72 -7.46 -3.99 -5.24
N GLY A 73 -7.38 -4.01 -6.57
CA GLY A 73 -8.53 -3.72 -7.45
C GLY A 73 -9.70 -4.67 -7.24
N LEU A 74 -9.44 -5.96 -6.97
CA LEU A 74 -10.48 -6.98 -6.72
C LEU A 74 -11.25 -6.74 -5.41
N GLU A 75 -10.70 -6.01 -4.44
CA GLU A 75 -11.36 -5.68 -3.18
C GLU A 75 -12.50 -4.65 -3.35
N TYR A 76 -12.53 -3.94 -4.48
CA TYR A 76 -13.47 -2.85 -4.70
C TYR A 76 -14.31 -3.07 -5.95
N THR A 77 -15.61 -2.80 -5.83
CA THR A 77 -16.46 -2.63 -7.01
C THR A 77 -16.38 -1.18 -7.50
N ALA A 78 -16.57 -0.97 -8.80
CA ALA A 78 -16.61 0.39 -9.37
C ALA A 78 -17.70 1.28 -8.74
N SER A 79 -18.81 0.69 -8.27
CA SER A 79 -19.88 1.39 -7.55
C SER A 79 -19.46 1.79 -6.13
N ASP A 80 -18.78 0.91 -5.41
CA ASP A 80 -18.27 1.20 -4.07
C ASP A 80 -17.23 2.31 -4.12
N LEU A 81 -16.37 2.28 -5.14
CA LEU A 81 -15.38 3.32 -5.38
C LEU A 81 -16.05 4.71 -5.51
N VAL A 82 -17.07 4.84 -6.35
CA VAL A 82 -17.78 6.11 -6.55
C VAL A 82 -18.53 6.57 -5.28
N SER A 83 -19.16 5.65 -4.55
CA SER A 83 -19.91 5.98 -3.34
C SER A 83 -19.00 6.40 -2.18
N ASN A 84 -17.89 5.66 -1.97
CA ASN A 84 -16.89 5.98 -0.96
C ASN A 84 -16.19 7.31 -1.24
N LEU A 85 -15.85 7.58 -2.50
CA LEU A 85 -15.27 8.85 -2.91
C LEU A 85 -16.15 10.03 -2.50
N LYS A 86 -17.45 9.97 -2.77
CA LYS A 86 -18.41 11.03 -2.42
C LYS A 86 -18.59 11.21 -0.91
N ALA A 87 -18.56 10.13 -0.15
CA ALA A 87 -18.78 10.18 1.31
C ALA A 87 -17.55 10.67 2.08
N HIS A 88 -16.37 10.28 1.65
CA HIS A 88 -15.14 10.41 2.45
C HIS A 88 -14.05 11.28 1.80
N TYR A 89 -14.31 11.93 0.63
CA TYR A 89 -13.31 12.78 -0.03
C TYR A 89 -12.65 13.84 0.89
N PRO A 90 -13.32 14.43 1.91
CA PRO A 90 -12.63 15.38 2.77
C PRO A 90 -11.53 14.70 3.61
N ALA A 91 -11.73 13.41 3.97
CA ALA A 91 -10.70 12.66 4.70
C ALA A 91 -9.48 12.41 3.81
N GLY A 92 -9.69 12.05 2.54
CA GLY A 92 -8.61 11.90 1.57
C GLY A 92 -7.84 13.19 1.29
N LEU A 93 -8.53 14.35 1.19
CA LEU A 93 -7.87 15.65 1.00
C LEU A 93 -7.01 16.05 2.20
N VAL A 94 -7.53 15.88 3.41
CA VAL A 94 -6.77 16.15 4.65
C VAL A 94 -5.59 15.18 4.77
N ASP A 95 -5.81 13.92 4.46
CA ASP A 95 -4.75 12.92 4.44
C ASP A 95 -3.64 13.29 3.46
N CYS A 96 -3.99 13.62 2.22
CA CYS A 96 -3.04 14.10 1.22
C CYS A 96 -2.26 15.32 1.72
N ALA A 97 -2.94 16.35 2.18
CA ALA A 97 -2.30 17.59 2.63
C ALA A 97 -1.34 17.35 3.81
N LEU A 98 -1.77 16.61 4.82
CA LEU A 98 -0.97 16.37 6.02
C LEU A 98 0.21 15.43 5.80
N ASN A 99 0.14 14.52 4.82
CA ASN A 99 1.14 13.47 4.65
C ASN A 99 2.01 13.66 3.40
N ALA A 100 1.53 14.29 2.33
CA ALA A 100 2.34 14.64 1.16
C ALA A 100 3.25 15.86 1.42
N VAL A 101 2.73 16.87 2.13
CA VAL A 101 3.49 18.11 2.40
C VAL A 101 4.80 17.88 3.16
N PRO A 102 4.87 17.05 4.21
CA PRO A 102 6.14 16.76 4.88
C PRO A 102 7.21 16.17 3.95
N GLY A 103 6.83 15.25 3.07
CA GLY A 103 7.75 14.67 2.08
C GLY A 103 8.24 15.70 1.07
N ALA A 104 7.32 16.49 0.49
CA ALA A 104 7.68 17.56 -0.42
C ALA A 104 8.62 18.57 0.24
N ALA A 105 8.28 19.00 1.46
CA ALA A 105 9.10 19.95 2.22
C ALA A 105 10.50 19.38 2.51
N ALA A 106 10.58 18.11 2.92
CA ALA A 106 11.87 17.46 3.18
C ALA A 106 12.77 17.45 1.93
N ALA A 107 12.25 17.07 0.76
CA ALA A 107 13.02 17.07 -0.48
C ALA A 107 13.48 18.48 -0.88
N LEU A 108 12.64 19.50 -0.71
CA LEU A 108 13.02 20.88 -0.98
C LEU A 108 14.07 21.40 0.00
N LEU A 109 13.95 21.08 1.29
CA LEU A 109 14.92 21.45 2.33
C LEU A 109 16.28 20.76 2.13
N LEU A 110 16.28 19.53 1.58
CA LEU A 110 17.49 18.80 1.21
C LEU A 110 18.09 19.30 -0.13
N GLY A 111 17.43 20.23 -0.83
CA GLY A 111 17.92 20.80 -2.09
C GLY A 111 17.71 19.88 -3.30
N TRP A 112 16.86 18.85 -3.22
CA TRP A 112 16.67 17.84 -4.28
C TRP A 112 15.82 18.33 -5.47
N GLY A 113 15.21 19.50 -5.33
CA GLY A 113 14.43 20.12 -6.39
C GLY A 113 12.96 19.65 -6.47
N PRO A 114 12.19 20.25 -7.39
CA PRO A 114 10.72 20.08 -7.40
C PRO A 114 10.25 18.69 -7.81
N VAL A 115 10.98 18.01 -8.71
CA VAL A 115 10.59 16.65 -9.14
C VAL A 115 10.75 15.66 -7.98
N ALA A 116 11.89 15.68 -7.29
CA ALA A 116 12.11 14.88 -6.10
C ALA A 116 11.11 15.22 -4.98
N ALA A 117 10.70 16.49 -4.87
CA ALA A 117 9.67 16.90 -3.92
C ALA A 117 8.32 16.27 -4.20
N VAL A 118 7.90 16.21 -5.46
CA VAL A 118 6.69 15.49 -5.85
C VAL A 118 6.84 14.01 -5.53
N VAL A 119 7.94 13.38 -5.93
CA VAL A 119 8.17 11.94 -5.66
C VAL A 119 8.10 11.64 -4.16
N LEU A 120 8.85 12.39 -3.34
CA LEU A 120 8.88 12.14 -1.90
C LEU A 120 7.54 12.48 -1.21
N ALA A 121 6.76 13.41 -1.77
CA ALA A 121 5.37 13.64 -1.36
C ALA A 121 4.51 12.38 -1.48
N GLY A 122 4.58 11.68 -2.61
CA GLY A 122 3.87 10.42 -2.81
C GLY A 122 4.36 9.30 -1.89
N VAL A 123 5.70 9.17 -1.74
CA VAL A 123 6.31 8.20 -0.82
C VAL A 123 5.78 8.34 0.60
N THR A 124 5.62 9.57 1.08
CA THR A 124 5.15 9.84 2.44
C THR A 124 3.64 9.87 2.61
N TRP A 125 2.91 10.08 1.53
CA TRP A 125 1.45 10.14 1.56
C TRP A 125 0.81 8.77 1.74
N ILE A 126 1.17 7.80 0.86
CA ILE A 126 0.45 6.53 0.77
C ILE A 126 0.74 5.57 1.93
N SER A 127 -0.31 4.96 2.47
CA SER A 127 -0.26 3.91 3.48
C SER A 127 -0.18 2.52 2.84
N SER A 128 0.26 1.51 3.60
CA SER A 128 0.25 0.11 3.12
C SER A 128 -1.06 -0.58 3.47
N SER A 129 -1.91 -0.76 2.48
CA SER A 129 -3.18 -1.50 2.63
C SER A 129 -2.94 -2.94 3.08
N GLY A 130 -1.93 -3.63 2.53
CA GLY A 130 -1.60 -5.01 2.88
C GLY A 130 -1.13 -5.18 4.33
N VAL A 131 -0.23 -4.30 4.79
CA VAL A 131 0.25 -4.32 6.20
C VAL A 131 -0.90 -3.99 7.15
N ILE A 132 -1.72 -2.98 6.83
CA ILE A 132 -2.83 -2.54 7.69
C ILE A 132 -3.89 -3.64 7.79
N ALA A 133 -4.29 -4.25 6.68
CA ALA A 133 -5.26 -5.36 6.67
C ALA A 133 -4.77 -6.53 7.54
N LYS A 134 -3.49 -6.92 7.40
CA LYS A 134 -2.88 -7.94 8.24
C LYS A 134 -2.92 -7.56 9.71
N VAL A 135 -2.51 -6.34 10.07
CA VAL A 135 -2.49 -5.85 11.45
C VAL A 135 -3.88 -5.80 12.07
N LEU A 136 -4.89 -5.38 11.31
CA LEU A 136 -6.29 -5.41 11.77
C LEU A 136 -6.77 -6.84 12.02
N GLY A 137 -6.39 -7.79 11.15
CA GLY A 137 -6.66 -9.21 11.34
C GLY A 137 -5.99 -9.78 12.60
N ASP A 138 -4.67 -9.56 12.73
CA ASP A 138 -3.86 -10.06 13.86
C ASP A 138 -4.33 -9.48 15.22
N LEU A 139 -4.87 -8.25 15.24
CA LEU A 139 -5.43 -7.61 16.43
C LEU A 139 -6.92 -7.92 16.67
N GLY A 140 -7.56 -8.72 15.81
CA GLY A 140 -8.98 -9.02 15.89
C GLY A 140 -9.89 -7.79 15.74
N ARG A 141 -9.47 -6.80 14.94
CA ARG A 141 -10.16 -5.51 14.80
C ARG A 141 -10.92 -5.34 13.48
N VAL A 142 -10.96 -6.37 12.64
CA VAL A 142 -11.65 -6.31 11.32
C VAL A 142 -13.11 -5.92 11.46
N GLY A 143 -13.84 -6.42 12.48
CA GLY A 143 -15.23 -6.09 12.75
C GLY A 143 -15.48 -4.82 13.58
N ASN A 144 -14.44 -4.03 13.88
CA ASN A 144 -14.56 -2.82 14.69
C ASN A 144 -15.23 -1.68 13.91
N ARG A 145 -15.89 -0.76 14.63
CA ARG A 145 -16.59 0.40 14.04
C ARG A 145 -15.65 1.38 13.32
N GLU A 146 -14.38 1.47 13.74
CA GLU A 146 -13.36 2.30 13.10
C GLU A 146 -12.81 1.72 11.79
N THR A 147 -12.93 0.43 11.57
CA THR A 147 -12.32 -0.25 10.41
C THR A 147 -12.86 0.25 9.07
N PRO A 148 -14.17 0.46 8.87
CA PRO A 148 -14.67 1.06 7.62
C PRO A 148 -14.06 2.43 7.32
N VAL A 149 -13.78 3.25 8.36
CA VAL A 149 -13.15 4.56 8.17
C VAL A 149 -11.69 4.40 7.72
N ILE A 150 -10.93 3.47 8.35
CA ILE A 150 -9.56 3.16 7.94
C ILE A 150 -9.54 2.73 6.47
N LEU A 151 -10.40 1.77 6.11
CA LEU A 151 -10.50 1.27 4.74
C LEU A 151 -10.88 2.37 3.75
N SER A 152 -11.80 3.28 4.13
CA SER A 152 -12.16 4.40 3.26
C SER A 152 -10.99 5.33 2.96
N VAL A 153 -10.11 5.60 3.95
CA VAL A 153 -8.90 6.40 3.71
C VAL A 153 -7.95 5.67 2.77
N LEU A 154 -7.72 4.38 2.99
CA LEU A 154 -6.86 3.56 2.11
C LEU A 154 -7.37 3.55 0.66
N VAL A 155 -8.69 3.34 0.47
CA VAL A 155 -9.31 3.39 -0.87
C VAL A 155 -9.07 4.73 -1.57
N LEU A 156 -9.21 5.83 -0.83
CA LEU A 156 -8.98 7.17 -1.38
C LEU A 156 -7.52 7.40 -1.77
N GLU A 157 -6.58 6.90 -0.94
CA GLU A 157 -5.16 6.92 -1.26
C GLU A 157 -4.85 6.10 -2.52
N ASP A 158 -5.37 4.87 -2.61
CA ASP A 158 -5.14 3.98 -3.73
C ASP A 158 -5.74 4.52 -5.04
N LEU A 159 -6.94 5.10 -4.96
CA LEU A 159 -7.56 5.79 -6.10
C LEU A 159 -6.75 7.01 -6.54
N ALA A 160 -6.24 7.77 -5.57
CA ALA A 160 -5.38 8.91 -5.89
C ALA A 160 -4.07 8.45 -6.55
N MET A 161 -3.52 7.29 -6.17
CA MET A 161 -2.33 6.73 -6.82
C MET A 161 -2.57 6.35 -8.28
N ALA A 162 -3.77 5.93 -8.67
CA ALA A 162 -4.11 5.70 -10.07
C ALA A 162 -3.95 6.95 -10.97
N VAL A 163 -4.05 8.15 -10.37
CA VAL A 163 -3.80 9.44 -11.04
C VAL A 163 -2.36 9.91 -10.79
N TYR A 164 -1.85 9.72 -9.58
CA TYR A 164 -0.57 10.23 -9.14
C TYR A 164 0.62 9.55 -9.83
N LEU A 165 0.59 8.22 -9.99
CA LEU A 165 1.67 7.47 -10.63
C LEU A 165 1.92 7.90 -12.06
N PRO A 166 0.92 8.07 -12.96
CA PRO A 166 1.14 8.66 -14.28
C PRO A 166 1.75 10.05 -14.25
N ILE A 167 1.33 10.90 -13.28
CA ILE A 167 1.92 12.25 -13.13
C ILE A 167 3.40 12.14 -12.76
N VAL A 168 3.74 11.32 -11.77
CA VAL A 168 5.12 11.09 -11.37
C VAL A 168 5.95 10.55 -12.52
N THR A 169 5.45 9.54 -13.25
CA THR A 169 6.14 8.96 -14.41
C THR A 169 6.42 10.01 -15.48
N ALA A 170 5.46 10.87 -15.81
CA ALA A 170 5.64 11.95 -16.78
C ALA A 170 6.67 13.00 -16.33
N LEU A 171 6.64 13.38 -15.04
CA LEU A 171 7.60 14.36 -14.47
C LEU A 171 9.02 13.81 -14.44
N VAL A 172 9.17 12.54 -14.05
CA VAL A 172 10.44 11.85 -13.91
C VAL A 172 11.06 11.58 -15.29
N ALA A 173 10.27 11.29 -16.31
CA ALA A 173 10.74 11.13 -17.68
C ALA A 173 11.32 12.42 -18.31
N GLY A 174 11.27 13.56 -17.61
CA GLY A 174 11.83 14.83 -18.06
C GLY A 174 11.18 15.38 -19.34
N VAL A 175 9.99 14.88 -19.65
CA VAL A 175 9.24 15.29 -20.84
C VAL A 175 8.81 16.73 -20.63
N GLY A 176 9.20 17.64 -21.52
CA GLY A 176 8.86 19.07 -21.41
C GLY A 176 7.36 19.29 -21.20
N LEU A 177 6.97 20.40 -20.55
CA LEU A 177 5.57 20.68 -20.13
C LEU A 177 4.51 20.37 -21.19
N ALA A 178 4.79 20.65 -22.47
CA ALA A 178 3.85 20.35 -23.56
C ALA A 178 3.71 18.86 -23.83
N ALA A 179 4.80 18.10 -23.91
CA ALA A 179 4.76 16.66 -24.14
C ALA A 179 4.33 15.93 -22.84
N GLY A 180 4.72 16.43 -21.66
CA GLY A 180 4.24 15.95 -20.37
C GLY A 180 2.74 16.11 -20.21
N SER A 181 2.14 17.21 -20.65
CA SER A 181 0.69 17.40 -20.62
C SER A 181 -0.05 16.44 -21.57
N VAL A 182 0.53 16.10 -22.73
CA VAL A 182 -0.03 15.11 -23.64
C VAL A 182 0.05 13.71 -23.03
N THR A 183 1.21 13.32 -22.47
CA THR A 183 1.39 12.02 -21.79
C THR A 183 0.43 11.89 -20.62
N LEU A 184 0.29 12.94 -19.81
CA LEU A 184 -0.66 12.99 -18.70
C LEU A 184 -2.11 12.88 -19.20
N ALA A 185 -2.48 13.60 -20.26
CA ALA A 185 -3.82 13.54 -20.85
C ALA A 185 -4.13 12.14 -21.39
N ILE A 186 -3.16 11.48 -22.03
CA ILE A 186 -3.29 10.10 -22.50
C ILE A 186 -3.47 9.16 -21.30
N ALA A 187 -2.63 9.27 -20.28
CA ALA A 187 -2.69 8.43 -19.09
C ALA A 187 -4.04 8.57 -18.36
N LEU A 188 -4.50 9.81 -18.13
CA LEU A 188 -5.80 10.09 -17.54
C LEU A 188 -6.96 9.64 -18.45
N GLY A 189 -6.82 9.82 -19.77
CA GLY A 189 -7.80 9.36 -20.76
C GLY A 189 -7.93 7.84 -20.76
N VAL A 190 -6.81 7.10 -20.74
CA VAL A 190 -6.78 5.64 -20.66
C VAL A 190 -7.36 5.16 -19.34
N ALA A 191 -6.92 5.72 -18.21
CA ALA A 191 -7.46 5.38 -16.90
C ALA A 191 -8.97 5.65 -16.81
N GLY A 192 -9.42 6.82 -17.29
CA GLY A 192 -10.83 7.19 -17.35
C GLY A 192 -11.64 6.27 -18.26
N LEU A 193 -11.11 5.88 -19.43
CA LEU A 193 -11.74 4.95 -20.35
C LEU A 193 -11.89 3.54 -19.73
N VAL A 194 -10.84 3.04 -19.11
CA VAL A 194 -10.87 1.71 -18.45
C VAL A 194 -11.82 1.74 -17.25
N LEU A 195 -11.80 2.79 -16.44
CA LEU A 195 -12.74 2.96 -15.34
C LEU A 195 -14.19 3.06 -15.84
N PHE A 196 -14.43 3.82 -16.92
CA PHE A 196 -15.73 3.88 -17.58
C PHE A 196 -16.17 2.50 -18.10
N ALA A 197 -15.26 1.77 -18.73
CA ALA A 197 -15.52 0.41 -19.20
C ALA A 197 -15.81 -0.55 -18.04
N ALA A 198 -15.08 -0.44 -16.93
CA ALA A 198 -15.30 -1.22 -15.71
C ALA A 198 -16.69 -0.95 -15.11
N VAL A 199 -17.07 0.33 -14.97
CA VAL A 199 -18.41 0.71 -14.46
C VAL A 199 -19.53 0.25 -15.41
N ARG A 200 -19.34 0.44 -16.71
CA ARG A 200 -20.39 0.20 -17.72
C ARG A 200 -20.53 -1.25 -18.14
N TYR A 201 -19.40 -1.96 -18.23
CA TYR A 201 -19.32 -3.30 -18.78
C TYR A 201 -18.76 -4.35 -17.79
N GLY A 202 -18.49 -3.99 -16.54
CA GLY A 202 -17.86 -4.87 -15.54
C GLY A 202 -18.59 -6.20 -15.39
N ARG A 203 -19.95 -6.21 -15.39
CA ARG A 203 -20.74 -7.46 -15.37
C ARG A 203 -20.51 -8.35 -16.59
N VAL A 204 -20.32 -7.76 -17.76
CA VAL A 204 -20.07 -8.49 -19.02
C VAL A 204 -18.66 -9.07 -18.97
N ILE A 205 -17.68 -8.27 -18.55
CA ILE A 205 -16.28 -8.69 -18.38
C ILE A 205 -16.21 -9.82 -17.36
N SER A 206 -16.82 -9.66 -16.18
CA SER A 206 -16.87 -10.69 -15.14
C SER A 206 -17.50 -11.98 -15.62
N ARG A 207 -18.60 -11.90 -16.38
CA ARG A 207 -19.26 -13.10 -16.94
C ARG A 207 -18.40 -13.79 -17.99
N PHE A 208 -17.65 -13.03 -18.79
CA PHE A 208 -16.74 -13.58 -19.80
C PHE A 208 -15.53 -14.27 -19.14
N VAL A 209 -15.02 -13.70 -18.06
CA VAL A 209 -13.86 -14.20 -17.31
C VAL A 209 -14.28 -15.34 -16.37
N SER A 210 -15.51 -15.35 -15.85
CA SER A 210 -16.01 -16.32 -14.89
C SER A 210 -15.97 -17.75 -15.46
N SER A 211 -15.46 -18.68 -14.67
CA SER A 211 -15.39 -20.09 -14.99
C SER A 211 -15.51 -20.91 -13.71
N ASP A 212 -16.25 -22.02 -13.77
CA ASP A 212 -16.32 -23.01 -12.68
C ASP A 212 -15.02 -23.81 -12.54
N ASP A 213 -14.16 -23.76 -13.56
CA ASP A 213 -12.87 -24.39 -13.59
C ASP A 213 -11.80 -23.41 -13.05
N PRO A 214 -11.19 -23.70 -11.88
CA PRO A 214 -10.19 -22.82 -11.26
C PRO A 214 -8.98 -22.53 -12.15
N GLU A 215 -8.53 -23.50 -12.94
CA GLU A 215 -7.39 -23.34 -13.85
C GLU A 215 -7.70 -22.32 -14.94
N LYS A 216 -8.88 -22.42 -15.55
CA LYS A 216 -9.31 -21.47 -16.60
C LYS A 216 -9.49 -20.07 -16.04
N LEU A 217 -10.12 -19.95 -14.87
CA LEU A 217 -10.29 -18.65 -14.21
C LEU A 217 -8.94 -18.00 -13.92
N LEU A 218 -8.01 -18.76 -13.35
CA LEU A 218 -6.65 -18.29 -13.06
C LEU A 218 -5.94 -17.79 -14.32
N LEU A 219 -5.92 -18.61 -15.37
CA LEU A 219 -5.21 -18.28 -16.61
C LEU A 219 -5.81 -17.07 -17.33
N VAL A 220 -7.14 -16.97 -17.37
CA VAL A 220 -7.82 -15.86 -18.04
C VAL A 220 -7.61 -14.56 -17.26
N VAL A 221 -7.78 -14.55 -15.92
CA VAL A 221 -7.58 -13.34 -15.11
C VAL A 221 -6.12 -12.90 -15.16
N LEU A 222 -5.19 -13.81 -14.92
CA LEU A 222 -3.76 -13.49 -14.93
C LEU A 222 -3.30 -13.03 -16.31
N GLY A 223 -3.69 -13.74 -17.35
CA GLY A 223 -3.35 -13.39 -18.74
C GLY A 223 -3.92 -12.03 -19.14
N LEU A 224 -5.20 -11.76 -18.84
CA LEU A 224 -5.82 -10.46 -19.07
C LEU A 224 -5.09 -9.34 -18.31
N THR A 225 -4.75 -9.57 -17.07
CA THR A 225 -4.07 -8.58 -16.23
C THR A 225 -2.68 -8.24 -16.76
N ILE A 226 -1.86 -9.25 -17.07
CA ILE A 226 -0.52 -9.02 -17.62
C ILE A 226 -0.62 -8.34 -19.00
N LEU A 227 -1.57 -8.73 -19.84
CA LEU A 227 -1.80 -8.11 -21.14
C LEU A 227 -2.16 -6.63 -20.99
N VAL A 228 -3.14 -6.30 -20.13
CA VAL A 228 -3.55 -4.91 -19.90
C VAL A 228 -2.44 -4.10 -19.26
N ALA A 229 -1.70 -4.68 -18.31
CA ALA A 229 -0.52 -4.06 -17.71
C ALA A 229 0.55 -3.73 -18.75
N GLY A 230 0.87 -4.67 -19.65
CA GLY A 230 1.82 -4.46 -20.76
C GLY A 230 1.34 -3.41 -21.77
N VAL A 231 0.05 -3.42 -22.14
CA VAL A 231 -0.54 -2.37 -23.01
C VAL A 231 -0.49 -1.01 -22.31
N ALA A 232 -0.81 -0.94 -21.02
CA ALA A 232 -0.70 0.30 -20.24
C ALA A 232 0.73 0.85 -20.29
N GLN A 233 1.73 -0.01 -20.10
CA GLN A 233 3.14 0.36 -20.16
C GLN A 233 3.56 0.87 -21.55
N GLN A 234 3.08 0.26 -22.62
CA GLN A 234 3.28 0.75 -24.00
C GLN A 234 2.67 2.15 -24.21
N LEU A 235 1.56 2.46 -23.55
CA LEU A 235 0.89 3.75 -23.57
C LEU A 235 1.47 4.75 -22.56
N GLN A 236 2.64 4.46 -21.98
CA GLN A 236 3.30 5.28 -20.94
C GLN A 236 2.46 5.42 -19.66
N VAL A 237 1.57 4.47 -19.41
CA VAL A 237 0.84 4.31 -18.14
C VAL A 237 1.49 3.20 -17.33
N SER A 238 1.56 3.35 -16.01
CA SER A 238 2.13 2.30 -15.16
C SER A 238 1.39 0.97 -15.32
N ALA A 239 2.15 -0.13 -15.49
CA ALA A 239 1.61 -1.49 -15.52
C ALA A 239 0.75 -1.80 -14.29
N ALA A 240 1.17 -1.28 -13.13
CA ALA A 240 0.47 -1.40 -11.85
C ALA A 240 -0.94 -0.78 -11.90
N VAL A 241 -1.08 0.41 -12.48
CA VAL A 241 -2.39 1.06 -12.69
C VAL A 241 -3.26 0.23 -13.62
N GLY A 242 -2.71 -0.31 -14.71
CA GLY A 242 -3.43 -1.21 -15.60
C GLY A 242 -4.01 -2.42 -14.87
N ALA A 243 -3.20 -3.08 -14.04
CA ALA A 243 -3.61 -4.22 -13.22
C ALA A 243 -4.71 -3.86 -12.21
N PHE A 244 -4.58 -2.72 -11.52
CA PHE A 244 -5.58 -2.22 -10.59
C PHE A 244 -6.95 -2.02 -11.27
N LEU A 245 -6.95 -1.41 -12.45
CA LEU A 245 -8.18 -1.17 -13.21
C LEU A 245 -8.84 -2.48 -13.69
N VAL A 246 -8.05 -3.51 -14.04
CA VAL A 246 -8.59 -4.86 -14.32
C VAL A 246 -9.27 -5.42 -13.06
N GLY A 247 -8.63 -5.30 -11.89
CA GLY A 247 -9.22 -5.74 -10.64
C GLY A 247 -10.58 -5.09 -10.37
N ILE A 248 -10.68 -3.76 -10.51
CA ILE A 248 -11.96 -3.02 -10.35
C ILE A 248 -13.02 -3.44 -11.39
N ALA A 249 -12.59 -3.83 -12.60
CA ALA A 249 -13.51 -4.27 -13.65
C ALA A 249 -14.15 -5.63 -13.34
N LEU A 250 -13.50 -6.46 -12.54
CA LEU A 250 -14.02 -7.74 -12.09
C LEU A 250 -14.94 -7.55 -10.88
N SER A 251 -16.02 -8.34 -10.80
CA SER A 251 -16.99 -8.24 -9.72
C SER A 251 -17.67 -9.57 -9.45
N GLY A 252 -18.30 -9.71 -8.26
CA GLY A 252 -19.04 -10.92 -7.85
C GLY A 252 -18.14 -12.15 -7.77
N GLU A 253 -18.68 -13.32 -8.13
CA GLU A 253 -18.01 -14.62 -8.01
C GLU A 253 -16.67 -14.69 -8.74
N ALA A 254 -16.54 -13.99 -9.89
CA ALA A 254 -15.29 -13.94 -10.64
C ALA A 254 -14.18 -13.22 -9.84
N ALA A 255 -14.51 -12.14 -9.14
CA ALA A 255 -13.55 -11.42 -8.29
C ALA A 255 -13.16 -12.25 -7.06
N GLU A 256 -14.13 -12.88 -6.38
CA GLU A 256 -13.89 -13.73 -5.21
C GLU A 256 -13.04 -14.96 -5.56
N GLY A 257 -13.38 -15.63 -6.66
CA GLY A 257 -12.62 -16.76 -7.18
C GLY A 257 -11.18 -16.36 -7.56
N ALA A 258 -11.03 -15.27 -8.32
CA ALA A 258 -9.72 -14.74 -8.69
C ALA A 258 -8.89 -14.34 -7.45
N HIS A 259 -9.51 -13.68 -6.47
CA HIS A 259 -8.86 -13.32 -5.21
C HIS A 259 -8.30 -14.56 -4.50
N THR A 260 -9.10 -15.62 -4.38
CA THR A 260 -8.68 -16.84 -3.70
C THR A 260 -7.52 -17.54 -4.42
N LEU A 261 -7.60 -17.65 -5.75
CA LEU A 261 -6.61 -18.36 -6.56
C LEU A 261 -5.30 -17.58 -6.70
N LEU A 262 -5.36 -16.26 -6.80
CA LEU A 262 -4.18 -15.41 -7.02
C LEU A 262 -3.48 -14.99 -5.73
N SER A 263 -4.13 -15.08 -4.56
CA SER A 263 -3.53 -14.69 -3.28
C SER A 263 -2.17 -15.37 -3.00
N PRO A 264 -2.00 -16.69 -3.18
CA PRO A 264 -0.70 -17.33 -2.98
C PRO A 264 0.37 -16.85 -3.96
N LEU A 265 0.00 -16.60 -5.22
CA LEU A 265 0.90 -16.06 -6.23
C LEU A 265 1.32 -14.64 -5.90
N ARG A 266 0.35 -13.79 -5.50
CA ARG A 266 0.65 -12.44 -5.02
C ARG A 266 1.64 -12.48 -3.85
N ASP A 267 1.45 -13.35 -2.86
CA ASP A 267 2.31 -13.42 -1.68
C ASP A 267 3.74 -13.82 -2.06
N LEU A 268 3.87 -14.79 -2.99
CA LEU A 268 5.17 -15.21 -3.53
C LEU A 268 5.88 -14.06 -4.26
N PHE A 269 5.21 -13.48 -5.25
CA PHE A 269 5.81 -12.44 -6.08
C PHE A 269 5.97 -11.11 -5.35
N ALA A 270 5.11 -10.79 -4.38
CA ALA A 270 5.30 -9.65 -3.49
C ALA A 270 6.55 -9.82 -2.62
N ALA A 271 6.81 -11.02 -2.09
CA ALA A 271 8.04 -11.28 -1.35
C ALA A 271 9.29 -11.08 -2.23
N ILE A 272 9.25 -11.56 -3.49
CA ILE A 272 10.30 -11.34 -4.49
C ILE A 272 10.50 -9.85 -4.78
N PHE A 273 9.41 -9.09 -4.93
CA PHE A 273 9.45 -7.63 -5.13
C PHE A 273 10.17 -6.90 -3.98
N PHE A 274 9.84 -7.22 -2.73
CA PHE A 274 10.50 -6.59 -1.59
C PHE A 274 11.99 -6.95 -1.50
N VAL A 275 12.36 -8.20 -1.82
CA VAL A 275 13.77 -8.59 -1.90
C VAL A 275 14.47 -7.84 -3.03
N PHE A 276 13.88 -7.79 -4.22
CA PHE A 276 14.43 -7.07 -5.37
C PHE A 276 14.75 -5.62 -5.04
N PHE A 277 13.81 -4.95 -4.36
CA PHE A 277 14.04 -3.58 -3.94
C PHE A 277 15.20 -3.45 -2.94
N GLY A 278 15.30 -4.37 -2.00
CA GLY A 278 16.44 -4.45 -1.09
C GLY A 278 17.76 -4.73 -1.81
N LEU A 279 17.77 -5.63 -2.81
CA LEU A 279 18.96 -5.98 -3.61
C LEU A 279 19.58 -4.75 -4.32
N HIS A 280 18.73 -3.83 -4.79
CA HIS A 280 19.14 -2.62 -5.50
C HIS A 280 19.43 -1.43 -4.57
N THR A 281 19.45 -1.64 -3.27
CA THR A 281 19.79 -0.61 -2.28
C THR A 281 21.11 -0.97 -1.61
N ASP A 282 22.14 -0.14 -1.82
CA ASP A 282 23.41 -0.30 -1.10
C ASP A 282 23.23 -0.01 0.39
N PRO A 283 23.47 -0.98 1.30
CA PRO A 283 23.40 -0.76 2.74
C PRO A 283 24.28 0.39 3.24
N ALA A 284 25.42 0.65 2.60
CA ALA A 284 26.31 1.74 2.95
C ALA A 284 25.71 3.12 2.66
N SER A 285 24.71 3.21 1.79
CA SER A 285 23.98 4.44 1.47
C SER A 285 22.90 4.82 2.48
N ILE A 286 22.51 3.89 3.39
CA ILE A 286 21.47 4.13 4.40
C ILE A 286 21.93 5.03 5.55
N PRO A 287 23.12 4.85 6.17
CA PRO A 287 23.53 5.66 7.32
C PRO A 287 23.47 7.17 7.10
N PRO A 288 23.87 7.73 5.94
CA PRO A 288 23.76 9.18 5.69
C PRO A 288 22.34 9.72 5.69
N VAL A 289 21.36 8.89 5.29
CA VAL A 289 19.93 9.26 5.19
C VAL A 289 19.10 8.82 6.40
N LEU A 290 19.69 8.12 7.36
CA LEU A 290 18.96 7.57 8.50
C LEU A 290 18.31 8.65 9.37
N LEU A 291 19.02 9.76 9.64
CA LEU A 291 18.47 10.84 10.45
C LEU A 291 17.30 11.55 9.75
N PRO A 292 17.39 11.98 8.47
CA PRO A 292 16.24 12.49 7.74
C PRO A 292 15.09 11.46 7.61
N ALA A 293 15.39 10.16 7.43
CA ALA A 293 14.38 9.11 7.40
C ALA A 293 13.63 8.98 8.73
N LEU A 294 14.33 9.01 9.86
CA LEU A 294 13.74 8.99 11.20
C LEU A 294 12.89 10.24 11.47
N ALA A 295 13.40 11.42 11.12
CA ALA A 295 12.64 12.67 11.26
C ALA A 295 11.36 12.65 10.44
N LEU A 296 11.46 12.23 9.17
CA LEU A 296 10.33 12.12 8.26
C LEU A 296 9.33 11.08 8.75
N ALA A 297 9.79 9.92 9.22
CA ALA A 297 8.96 8.88 9.80
C ALA A 297 8.21 9.36 11.05
N ALA A 298 8.86 10.10 11.93
CA ALA A 298 8.24 10.66 13.14
C ALA A 298 7.14 11.67 12.78
N VAL A 299 7.43 12.60 11.85
CA VAL A 299 6.47 13.61 11.40
C VAL A 299 5.27 12.94 10.72
N THR A 300 5.51 12.03 9.78
CA THR A 300 4.44 11.39 9.02
C THR A 300 3.65 10.38 9.85
N ALA A 301 4.25 9.72 10.83
CA ALA A 301 3.52 8.92 11.80
C ALA A 301 2.56 9.79 12.63
N ALA A 302 3.02 10.95 13.10
CA ALA A 302 2.18 11.89 13.85
C ALA A 302 1.04 12.43 12.99
N THR A 303 1.30 12.83 11.74
CA THR A 303 0.27 13.34 10.81
C THR A 303 -0.74 12.25 10.42
N LYS A 304 -0.32 11.00 10.23
CA LYS A 304 -1.24 9.87 9.98
C LYS A 304 -2.11 9.55 11.19
N ILE A 305 -1.54 9.58 12.39
CA ILE A 305 -2.34 9.42 13.61
C ILE A 305 -3.38 10.55 13.70
N ALA A 306 -3.00 11.79 13.42
CA ALA A 306 -3.90 12.92 13.41
C ALA A 306 -4.99 12.78 12.35
N THR A 307 -4.64 12.38 11.12
CA THR A 307 -5.58 12.15 10.02
C THR A 307 -6.61 11.08 10.38
N GLY A 308 -6.16 9.89 10.81
CA GLY A 308 -7.07 8.79 11.16
C GLY A 308 -7.94 9.11 12.36
N TYR A 309 -7.39 9.80 13.37
CA TYR A 309 -8.16 10.30 14.51
C TYR A 309 -9.27 11.25 14.05
N TRP A 310 -8.94 12.24 13.23
CA TRP A 310 -9.88 13.23 12.71
C TRP A 310 -10.95 12.60 11.79
N ALA A 311 -10.55 11.71 10.88
CA ALA A 311 -11.48 11.00 10.01
C ALA A 311 -12.50 10.17 10.81
N ALA A 312 -12.02 9.40 11.80
CA ALA A 312 -12.89 8.64 12.70
C ALA A 312 -13.77 9.53 13.60
N GLN A 313 -13.28 10.71 13.99
CA GLN A 313 -14.08 11.68 14.72
C GLN A 313 -15.26 12.19 13.89
N ARG A 314 -15.02 12.52 12.61
CA ARG A 314 -16.10 12.95 11.69
C ARG A 314 -17.13 11.85 11.44
N ALA A 315 -16.70 10.59 11.48
CA ALA A 315 -17.59 9.43 11.37
C ALA A 315 -18.31 9.05 12.67
N GLY A 316 -18.22 9.88 13.73
CA GLY A 316 -18.90 9.63 15.00
C GLY A 316 -18.32 8.48 15.82
N ILE A 317 -17.10 8.06 15.54
CA ILE A 317 -16.43 6.95 16.25
C ILE A 317 -16.00 7.41 17.65
N SER A 318 -16.06 6.51 18.62
CA SER A 318 -15.62 6.73 20.01
C SER A 318 -14.14 7.14 20.08
N VAL A 319 -13.73 7.84 21.16
CA VAL A 319 -12.33 8.28 21.36
C VAL A 319 -11.33 7.11 21.26
N LYS A 320 -11.69 5.94 21.80
CA LYS A 320 -10.89 4.71 21.66
C LYS A 320 -10.67 4.34 20.19
N GLY A 321 -11.75 4.27 19.40
CA GLY A 321 -11.70 3.94 17.99
C GLY A 321 -10.95 4.99 17.16
N ARG A 322 -11.01 6.28 17.52
CA ARG A 322 -10.24 7.35 16.86
C ARG A 322 -8.73 7.12 16.97
N TRP A 323 -8.24 6.80 18.19
CA TRP A 323 -6.84 6.48 18.40
C TRP A 323 -6.41 5.20 17.67
N ARG A 324 -7.27 4.18 17.62
CA ARG A 324 -7.03 2.95 16.86
C ARG A 324 -6.95 3.22 15.37
N ALA A 325 -7.88 4.02 14.82
CA ALA A 325 -7.86 4.42 13.42
C ALA A 325 -6.57 5.16 13.06
N GLY A 326 -6.17 6.14 13.86
CA GLY A 326 -4.92 6.86 13.64
C GLY A 326 -3.69 5.97 13.70
N GLY A 327 -3.58 5.13 14.74
CA GLY A 327 -2.44 4.23 14.91
C GLY A 327 -2.32 3.17 13.80
N ALA A 328 -3.45 2.76 13.20
CA ALA A 328 -3.45 1.77 12.12
C ALA A 328 -2.89 2.32 10.80
N LEU A 329 -3.13 3.61 10.49
CA LEU A 329 -2.73 4.24 9.22
C LEU A 329 -1.23 4.56 9.09
N VAL A 330 -0.42 4.30 10.11
CA VAL A 330 1.02 4.68 10.14
C VAL A 330 1.85 3.82 9.19
N ALA A 331 1.49 2.57 8.95
CA ALA A 331 2.28 1.64 8.13
C ALA A 331 2.46 2.15 6.69
N ARG A 332 3.68 2.04 6.18
CA ARG A 332 4.05 2.28 4.78
C ARG A 332 4.45 0.96 4.13
N GLY A 333 4.49 0.92 2.80
CA GLY A 333 4.77 -0.34 2.11
C GLY A 333 5.11 -0.17 0.63
N GLU A 334 4.56 -1.07 -0.15
CA GLU A 334 4.85 -1.31 -1.56
C GLU A 334 4.78 -0.06 -2.44
N PHE A 335 3.73 0.75 -2.31
CA PHE A 335 3.58 1.94 -3.16
C PHE A 335 4.64 3.00 -2.92
N SER A 336 5.05 3.21 -1.65
CA SER A 336 6.14 4.13 -1.34
C SER A 336 7.42 3.71 -2.05
N ILE A 337 7.67 2.40 -2.14
CA ILE A 337 8.83 1.81 -2.81
C ILE A 337 8.72 1.95 -4.33
N VAL A 338 7.53 1.65 -4.90
CA VAL A 338 7.27 1.81 -6.34
C VAL A 338 7.50 3.26 -6.78
N ILE A 339 6.97 4.23 -6.03
CA ILE A 339 7.14 5.66 -6.34
C ILE A 339 8.61 6.07 -6.27
N ALA A 340 9.34 5.62 -5.24
CA ALA A 340 10.77 5.88 -5.11
C ALA A 340 11.57 5.25 -6.26
N GLY A 341 11.24 4.00 -6.63
CA GLY A 341 11.86 3.27 -7.73
C GLY A 341 11.78 3.99 -9.07
N LEU A 342 10.65 4.63 -9.39
CA LEU A 342 10.49 5.43 -10.61
C LEU A 342 11.53 6.58 -10.68
N ALA A 343 11.78 7.25 -9.56
CA ALA A 343 12.76 8.35 -9.52
C ALA A 343 14.22 7.86 -9.55
N VAL A 344 14.49 6.73 -8.89
CA VAL A 344 15.82 6.10 -8.90
C VAL A 344 16.18 5.66 -10.31
N THR A 345 15.28 4.96 -11.00
CA THR A 345 15.48 4.51 -12.39
C THR A 345 15.72 5.67 -13.35
N ALA A 346 15.14 6.83 -13.09
CA ALA A 346 15.33 8.03 -13.90
C ALA A 346 16.53 8.90 -13.46
N GLY A 347 17.27 8.50 -12.43
CA GLY A 347 18.46 9.21 -11.97
C GLY A 347 18.18 10.60 -11.37
N ILE A 348 16.97 10.81 -10.79
CA ILE A 348 16.57 12.13 -10.28
C ILE A 348 17.41 12.53 -9.06
N GLU A 349 17.56 11.64 -8.09
CA GLU A 349 18.33 11.88 -6.87
C GLU A 349 18.83 10.54 -6.30
N PRO A 350 20.14 10.30 -6.22
CA PRO A 350 20.70 9.03 -5.75
C PRO A 350 20.32 8.69 -4.31
N SER A 351 20.14 9.69 -3.45
CA SER A 351 19.81 9.50 -2.02
C SER A 351 18.33 9.17 -1.78
N LEU A 352 17.48 9.36 -2.79
CA LEU A 352 16.02 9.19 -2.65
C LEU A 352 15.65 7.73 -2.42
N GLY A 353 16.24 6.79 -3.15
CA GLY A 353 16.03 5.35 -2.98
C GLY A 353 16.40 4.89 -1.56
N PRO A 354 17.64 5.12 -1.10
CA PRO A 354 18.05 4.80 0.26
C PRO A 354 17.17 5.45 1.33
N LEU A 355 16.79 6.72 1.17
CA LEU A 355 15.89 7.41 2.10
C LEU A 355 14.52 6.73 2.16
N ALA A 356 13.92 6.44 1.00
CA ALA A 356 12.63 5.79 0.93
C ALA A 356 12.66 4.38 1.55
N THR A 357 13.74 3.62 1.30
CA THR A 357 13.93 2.29 1.90
C THR A 357 14.02 2.38 3.41
N ALA A 358 14.89 3.23 3.95
CA ALA A 358 15.02 3.43 5.38
C ALA A 358 13.70 3.89 6.01
N TYR A 359 13.01 4.84 5.39
CA TYR A 359 11.72 5.35 5.81
C TYR A 359 10.64 4.26 5.86
N VAL A 360 10.51 3.46 4.80
CA VAL A 360 9.54 2.35 4.75
C VAL A 360 9.88 1.29 5.77
N LEU A 361 11.14 0.86 5.90
CA LEU A 361 11.58 -0.09 6.92
C LEU A 361 11.19 0.35 8.33
N ILE A 362 11.43 1.62 8.68
CA ILE A 362 11.06 2.19 9.98
C ILE A 362 9.54 2.09 10.18
N LEU A 363 8.75 2.50 9.20
CA LEU A 363 7.29 2.59 9.34
C LEU A 363 6.55 1.26 9.18
N VAL A 364 7.12 0.30 8.46
CA VAL A 364 6.57 -1.07 8.43
C VAL A 364 6.74 -1.75 9.79
N VAL A 365 7.82 -1.45 10.52
CA VAL A 365 8.01 -1.94 11.90
C VAL A 365 7.16 -1.15 12.89
N LEU A 366 7.13 0.18 12.77
CA LEU A 366 6.36 1.04 13.67
C LEU A 366 4.85 0.91 13.48
N GLY A 367 4.35 0.64 12.27
CA GLY A 367 2.92 0.53 11.97
C GLY A 367 2.16 -0.46 12.88
N PRO A 368 2.56 -1.73 12.95
CA PRO A 368 1.95 -2.69 13.88
C PRO A 368 2.04 -2.26 15.35
N LEU A 369 3.16 -1.64 15.74
CA LEU A 369 3.36 -1.15 17.10
C LEU A 369 2.43 0.03 17.42
N THR A 370 2.31 1.00 16.51
CA THR A 370 1.39 2.13 16.68
C THR A 370 -0.06 1.66 16.68
N ALA A 371 -0.46 0.77 15.78
CA ALA A 371 -1.79 0.19 15.77
C ALA A 371 -2.14 -0.48 17.11
N ARG A 372 -1.19 -1.19 17.72
CA ARG A 372 -1.38 -1.90 18.98
C ARG A 372 -1.38 -0.97 20.20
N TYR A 373 -0.47 0.01 20.26
CA TYR A 373 -0.16 0.74 21.48
C TYR A 373 -0.73 2.17 21.52
N THR A 374 -1.14 2.78 20.43
CA THR A 374 -1.61 4.17 20.41
C THR A 374 -2.82 4.38 21.33
N GLU A 375 -3.82 3.49 21.30
CA GLU A 375 -4.99 3.57 22.18
C GLU A 375 -4.62 3.43 23.68
N PRO A 376 -3.91 2.38 24.13
CA PRO A 376 -3.58 2.24 25.55
C PRO A 376 -2.66 3.34 26.07
N LEU A 377 -1.76 3.88 25.24
CA LEU A 377 -0.92 5.02 25.61
C LEU A 377 -1.76 6.29 25.79
N ALA A 378 -2.65 6.58 24.86
CA ALA A 378 -3.57 7.71 24.96
C ALA A 378 -4.49 7.62 26.20
N ALA A 379 -5.01 6.43 26.50
CA ALA A 379 -5.82 6.17 27.69
C ALA A 379 -5.03 6.35 28.99
N ARG A 380 -3.75 5.97 29.03
CA ARG A 380 -2.88 6.22 30.19
C ARG A 380 -2.60 7.70 30.38
N TRP A 381 -2.33 8.41 29.28
CA TRP A 381 -2.07 9.84 29.32
C TRP A 381 -3.29 10.66 29.75
N ALA A 382 -4.50 10.33 29.26
CA ALA A 382 -5.75 10.95 29.69
C ALA A 382 -6.00 10.74 31.20
N ARG A 383 -5.75 9.56 31.72
CA ARG A 383 -5.88 9.27 33.16
C ARG A 383 -4.93 10.08 34.03
N ARG A 384 -3.74 10.41 33.54
CA ARG A 384 -2.75 11.22 34.28
C ARG A 384 -3.11 12.71 34.31
N ARG A 385 -3.93 13.20 33.37
CA ARG A 385 -4.35 14.62 33.30
C ARG A 385 -5.63 14.94 34.06
N GLY A 386 -6.30 13.94 34.64
CA GLY A 386 -7.63 14.09 35.24
C GLY A 386 -8.74 14.18 34.21
N PRO A 387 -10.03 14.13 34.62
CA PRO A 387 -11.14 14.22 33.71
C PRO A 387 -11.19 15.63 33.07
N LEU A 388 -10.76 15.72 31.82
CA LEU A 388 -11.10 16.83 30.94
C LEU A 388 -12.48 16.52 30.38
N ASP A 389 -13.49 17.10 30.98
CA ASP A 389 -14.90 17.26 30.63
C ASP A 389 -15.86 16.59 31.59
N GLY A 390 -16.60 17.44 32.28
CA GLY A 390 -17.84 17.16 32.98
C GLY A 390 -18.98 16.80 31.98
N GLY A 391 -18.79 15.66 31.29
CA GLY A 391 -19.86 15.00 30.57
C GLY A 391 -20.48 13.98 31.51
N THR A 392 -21.58 14.31 32.14
CA THR A 392 -22.47 13.40 32.87
C THR A 392 -22.79 12.21 31.97
N ALA A 393 -22.28 11.05 32.34
CA ALA A 393 -22.73 9.80 31.77
C ALA A 393 -24.20 9.64 32.16
N GLU A 394 -25.11 9.88 31.23
CA GLU A 394 -26.51 9.50 31.36
C GLU A 394 -26.57 7.98 31.49
N PRO A 395 -27.12 7.43 32.58
CA PRO A 395 -27.25 5.98 32.72
C PRO A 395 -28.19 5.48 31.63
N LEU A 396 -27.78 4.44 30.94
CA LEU A 396 -28.62 3.70 30.01
C LEU A 396 -29.89 3.25 30.75
N PRO A 397 -31.10 3.45 30.19
CA PRO A 397 -32.33 2.95 30.81
C PRO A 397 -32.24 1.45 30.96
N GLU A 398 -32.44 0.99 32.19
CA GLU A 398 -32.54 -0.43 32.52
C GLU A 398 -33.65 -1.10 31.66
N ALA A 399 -33.23 -2.17 30.95
CA ALA A 399 -34.16 -3.00 30.23
C ALA A 399 -35.18 -3.59 31.25
N ARG A 400 -36.40 -3.09 31.20
CA ARG A 400 -37.50 -3.67 31.97
C ARG A 400 -37.65 -5.16 31.55
N HIS A 401 -37.37 -6.04 32.48
CA HIS A 401 -37.77 -7.43 32.40
C HIS A 401 -39.33 -7.46 32.23
N GLN A 402 -39.77 -7.84 31.04
CA GLN A 402 -41.13 -8.27 30.86
C GLN A 402 -41.27 -9.66 31.51
N ALA A 403 -42.06 -9.74 32.55
CA ALA A 403 -42.48 -10.99 33.18
C ALA A 403 -43.24 -11.84 32.15
N PRO A 404 -43.17 -13.15 32.24
CA PRO A 404 -43.95 -14.02 31.37
C PRO A 404 -45.43 -13.96 31.77
N VAL A 405 -46.29 -13.62 30.79
CA VAL A 405 -47.74 -13.82 30.90
C VAL A 405 -47.99 -15.29 30.75
N GLY A 406 -48.44 -15.94 31.86
CA GLY A 406 -49.00 -17.26 31.83
C GLY A 406 -50.46 -17.18 31.31
N ASP A 407 -50.80 -18.17 30.53
CA ASP A 407 -51.95 -19.02 30.33
C ASP A 407 -52.04 -19.49 28.89
#